data_4c6dbe203d078e7ecf807c691254bfe6
#
_entry.id   4c6dbe203d078e7ecf807c691254bfe6
#
_cell.length_a   1.000
_cell.length_b   1.000
_cell.length_c   1.000
_cell.angle_alpha   90.00
_cell.angle_beta   90.00
_cell.angle_gamma   90.00
#
_symmetry.space_group_name_H-M   'P 1'
#
loop_
_entity.id
_entity.type
_entity.pdbx_description
1 polymer ?
#
loop_
_entity_poly.entity_id
_entity_poly.type
_entity_poly.pdbx_seq_one_letter_code
_entity_poly.pdbx_strand_id
1 'polypeptide(L)'
;MEDLFLKALPLLRELKKHGRQAYFVGGSVRDAQMNRDIGDIDIATDASPEEIEAIFPKTVDVGKEHGTIIVLFEGESYEVTTFRAELEYEDYRRPSGVQFIKSLKEDLKRRDLTINAMAMDEQGRLIDYFGGLRDIREKLIQTVGDPAERFHEDALRMLRALRFMSQLEFELSPNTKKAICENRLLLAHISTERKTVEFEKLLKGKAADRALEAAAETGLYKELPGLDGKKERVLAARAFPFYQLQKRADIWAAFIHMISLDSAEAHRFLKGWKLPGKVIKQALLTAERIDQKWDAVSMYEAGEETLLSASAIRSLRDKQAIDEKRLAEIRQSYRALPIKSLKDLAVSGSDLLNFRKKPAGKWVSDDLKRIERAVLSGELANQKKAIEEWLDSCSQI
;
A
#
# COMPACT_ATOMS: atom_id res chain seq x y z
N MET A 1 7.93 19.61 -22.82
CA MET A 1 7.26 19.65 -21.51
C MET A 1 5.99 18.85 -21.67
N GLU A 2 5.72 17.92 -20.78
CA GLU A 2 4.54 17.05 -20.85
C GLU A 2 3.25 17.81 -20.52
N ASP A 3 2.11 17.31 -21.00
CA ASP A 3 0.80 17.99 -20.91
C ASP A 3 0.40 18.41 -19.50
N LEU A 4 0.74 17.60 -18.48
CA LEU A 4 0.43 17.92 -17.08
C LEU A 4 1.19 19.18 -16.59
N PHE A 5 2.45 19.34 -16.96
CA PHE A 5 3.19 20.57 -16.66
C PHE A 5 2.62 21.76 -17.41
N LEU A 6 2.20 21.59 -18.67
CA LEU A 6 1.58 22.67 -19.46
C LEU A 6 0.30 23.16 -18.82
N LYS A 7 -0.51 22.29 -18.25
CA LYS A 7 -1.71 22.67 -17.49
C LYS A 7 -1.41 23.43 -16.21
N ALA A 8 -0.30 23.13 -15.53
CA ALA A 8 0.10 23.78 -14.29
C ALA A 8 0.91 25.08 -14.52
N LEU A 9 1.40 25.33 -15.76
CA LEU A 9 2.18 26.52 -16.09
C LEU A 9 1.49 27.86 -15.74
N PRO A 10 0.17 28.04 -15.99
CA PRO A 10 -0.51 29.28 -15.62
C PRO A 10 -0.40 29.60 -14.14
N LEU A 11 -0.43 28.60 -13.26
CA LEU A 11 -0.25 28.79 -11.80
C LEU A 11 1.16 29.27 -11.47
N LEU A 12 2.21 28.68 -12.06
CA LEU A 12 3.59 29.17 -11.88
C LEU A 12 3.73 30.62 -12.33
N ARG A 13 3.15 30.95 -13.48
CA ARG A 13 3.20 32.32 -14.04
C ARG A 13 2.47 33.31 -13.15
N GLU A 14 1.37 32.90 -12.55
CA GLU A 14 0.62 33.77 -11.64
C GLU A 14 1.43 34.10 -10.37
N LEU A 15 2.09 33.11 -9.77
CA LEU A 15 3.04 33.35 -8.65
C LEU A 15 4.15 34.32 -9.07
N LYS A 16 4.71 34.17 -10.27
CA LYS A 16 5.79 35.02 -10.77
C LYS A 16 5.33 36.44 -11.08
N LYS A 17 4.12 36.68 -11.56
CA LYS A 17 3.54 38.02 -11.72
C LYS A 17 3.48 38.79 -10.39
N HIS A 18 3.29 38.07 -9.27
CA HIS A 18 3.30 38.60 -7.94
C HIS A 18 4.72 38.69 -7.32
N GLY A 19 5.76 38.53 -8.17
CA GLY A 19 7.17 38.68 -7.74
C GLY A 19 7.69 37.46 -6.96
N ARG A 20 7.02 36.29 -7.04
CA ARG A 20 7.42 35.09 -6.33
C ARG A 20 8.16 34.13 -7.24
N GLN A 21 9.16 33.44 -6.68
CA GLN A 21 9.78 32.30 -7.35
C GLN A 21 8.80 31.11 -7.31
N ALA A 22 8.72 30.35 -8.39
CA ALA A 22 7.94 29.15 -8.45
C ALA A 22 8.57 28.13 -9.40
N TYR A 23 8.57 26.86 -8.99
CA TYR A 23 9.18 25.75 -9.70
C TYR A 23 8.36 24.46 -9.52
N PHE A 24 8.36 23.62 -10.54
CA PHE A 24 7.95 22.23 -10.39
C PHE A 24 9.04 21.47 -9.63
N VAL A 25 8.67 20.55 -8.75
CA VAL A 25 9.63 19.85 -7.91
C VAL A 25 9.24 18.37 -7.68
N GLY A 26 10.15 17.62 -7.09
CA GLY A 26 9.86 16.30 -6.52
C GLY A 26 9.66 15.20 -7.54
N GLY A 27 8.64 14.37 -7.27
CA GLY A 27 8.36 13.16 -8.02
C GLY A 27 8.05 13.41 -9.49
N SER A 28 7.29 14.45 -9.79
CA SER A 28 6.90 14.82 -11.16
C SER A 28 8.12 15.15 -12.03
N VAL A 29 9.06 15.93 -11.49
CA VAL A 29 10.30 16.29 -12.22
C VAL A 29 11.16 15.06 -12.47
N ARG A 30 11.34 14.19 -11.46
CA ARG A 30 12.06 12.91 -11.63
C ARG A 30 11.41 12.05 -12.70
N ASP A 31 10.09 11.84 -12.63
CA ASP A 31 9.39 10.92 -13.53
C ASP A 31 9.41 11.43 -14.96
N ALA A 32 9.35 12.75 -15.19
CA ALA A 32 9.58 13.37 -16.48
C ALA A 32 10.99 13.08 -17.03
N GLN A 33 12.04 13.17 -16.20
CA GLN A 33 13.41 12.85 -16.64
C GLN A 33 13.61 11.36 -16.95
N MET A 34 12.69 10.50 -16.48
CA MET A 34 12.70 9.06 -16.71
C MET A 34 11.73 8.60 -17.80
N ASN A 35 11.01 9.52 -18.46
CA ASN A 35 9.92 9.22 -19.40
C ASN A 35 8.90 8.26 -18.79
N ARG A 36 8.51 8.48 -17.52
CA ARG A 36 7.49 7.73 -16.79
C ARG A 36 6.22 8.55 -16.69
N ASP A 37 5.10 7.88 -16.54
CA ASP A 37 3.82 8.55 -16.28
C ASP A 37 3.95 9.44 -15.03
N ILE A 38 3.59 10.72 -15.20
CA ILE A 38 3.60 11.71 -14.14
C ILE A 38 2.29 11.57 -13.37
N GLY A 39 2.42 11.46 -12.05
CA GLY A 39 1.28 11.55 -11.14
C GLY A 39 0.91 13.00 -10.84
N ASP A 40 0.88 13.36 -9.57
CA ASP A 40 0.56 14.70 -9.12
C ASP A 40 1.72 15.68 -9.39
N ILE A 41 1.36 16.92 -9.69
CA ILE A 41 2.33 18.01 -9.87
C ILE A 41 2.51 18.76 -8.54
N ASP A 42 3.73 18.69 -8.01
CA ASP A 42 4.15 19.45 -6.85
C ASP A 42 4.83 20.74 -7.28
N ILE A 43 4.46 21.86 -6.65
CA ILE A 43 5.04 23.18 -6.89
C ILE A 43 5.69 23.70 -5.62
N ALA A 44 6.90 24.21 -5.72
CA ALA A 44 7.58 24.89 -4.64
C ALA A 44 7.75 26.38 -4.96
N THR A 45 7.55 27.26 -3.96
CA THR A 45 7.60 28.72 -4.10
C THR A 45 8.23 29.39 -2.89
N ASP A 46 8.72 30.61 -3.05
CA ASP A 46 9.14 31.45 -1.94
C ASP A 46 8.00 32.31 -1.37
N ALA A 47 6.77 32.19 -1.91
CA ALA A 47 5.59 32.78 -1.33
C ALA A 47 5.23 32.12 -0.01
N SER A 48 4.87 32.86 1.03
CA SER A 48 4.33 32.29 2.26
C SER A 48 2.93 31.71 2.03
N PRO A 49 2.44 30.84 2.92
CA PRO A 49 1.09 30.31 2.79
C PRO A 49 0.01 31.42 2.71
N GLU A 50 0.16 32.51 3.47
CA GLU A 50 -0.74 33.66 3.45
C GLU A 50 -0.70 34.37 2.08
N GLU A 51 0.47 34.48 1.48
CA GLU A 51 0.64 35.09 0.17
C GLU A 51 0.04 34.22 -0.92
N ILE A 52 0.17 32.89 -0.81
CA ILE A 52 -0.49 31.93 -1.73
C ILE A 52 -2.01 32.10 -1.65
N GLU A 53 -2.59 32.15 -0.45
CA GLU A 53 -4.03 32.38 -0.24
C GLU A 53 -4.50 33.74 -0.76
N ALA A 54 -3.66 34.78 -0.68
CA ALA A 54 -3.97 36.09 -1.22
C ALA A 54 -3.93 36.14 -2.76
N ILE A 55 -3.05 35.38 -3.38
CA ILE A 55 -2.91 35.29 -4.84
C ILE A 55 -4.04 34.42 -5.47
N PHE A 56 -4.39 33.30 -4.81
CA PHE A 56 -5.36 32.35 -5.31
C PHE A 56 -6.63 32.32 -4.49
N PRO A 57 -7.80 32.62 -5.09
CA PRO A 57 -9.06 32.77 -4.34
C PRO A 57 -9.66 31.44 -3.84
N LYS A 58 -9.17 30.31 -4.35
CA LYS A 58 -9.66 28.97 -3.96
C LYS A 58 -8.49 28.10 -3.50
N THR A 59 -8.35 27.98 -2.18
CA THR A 59 -7.29 27.19 -1.54
C THR A 59 -7.88 26.28 -0.47
N VAL A 60 -7.16 25.20 -0.14
CA VAL A 60 -7.48 24.29 0.96
C VAL A 60 -6.22 24.12 1.82
N ASP A 61 -6.35 24.37 3.11
CA ASP A 61 -5.29 24.11 4.08
C ASP A 61 -5.17 22.60 4.31
N VAL A 62 -4.00 22.06 4.01
CA VAL A 62 -3.65 20.63 4.24
C VAL A 62 -2.41 20.48 5.11
N GLY A 63 -1.81 21.61 5.51
CA GLY A 63 -0.58 21.66 6.30
C GLY A 63 0.09 23.02 6.24
N LYS A 64 -0.69 24.08 6.38
CA LYS A 64 -0.24 25.48 6.33
C LYS A 64 0.90 25.75 7.30
N GLU A 65 0.82 25.19 8.50
CA GLU A 65 1.90 25.27 9.51
C GLU A 65 3.22 24.67 9.02
N HIS A 66 3.16 23.76 8.03
CA HIS A 66 4.32 23.17 7.37
C HIS A 66 4.58 23.78 5.99
N GLY A 67 3.83 24.81 5.61
CA GLY A 67 4.01 25.55 4.36
C GLY A 67 3.28 24.98 3.16
N THR A 68 2.38 23.99 3.31
CA THR A 68 1.70 23.32 2.18
C THR A 68 0.24 23.77 2.09
N ILE A 69 -0.16 24.24 0.89
CA ILE A 69 -1.51 24.66 0.54
C ILE A 69 -1.91 23.94 -0.75
N ILE A 70 -3.12 23.39 -0.82
CA ILE A 70 -3.71 22.98 -2.09
C ILE A 70 -4.35 24.19 -2.75
N VAL A 71 -3.96 24.49 -3.98
CA VAL A 71 -4.55 25.51 -4.82
C VAL A 71 -5.46 24.87 -5.84
N LEU A 72 -6.74 25.27 -5.87
CA LEU A 72 -7.71 24.87 -6.88
C LEU A 72 -7.67 25.89 -8.02
N PHE A 73 -7.10 25.52 -9.16
CA PHE A 73 -6.84 26.43 -10.27
C PHE A 73 -7.23 25.78 -11.60
N GLU A 74 -8.07 26.48 -12.38
CA GLU A 74 -8.56 26.00 -13.68
C GLU A 74 -9.17 24.58 -13.70
N GLY A 75 -9.82 24.20 -12.58
CA GLY A 75 -10.50 22.91 -12.45
C GLY A 75 -9.62 21.77 -11.94
N GLU A 76 -8.33 22.02 -11.75
CA GLU A 76 -7.35 21.07 -11.20
C GLU A 76 -6.93 21.46 -9.78
N SER A 77 -6.32 20.52 -9.07
CA SER A 77 -5.76 20.74 -7.73
C SER A 77 -4.25 20.59 -7.74
N TYR A 78 -3.52 21.56 -7.18
CA TYR A 78 -2.07 21.56 -7.13
C TYR A 78 -1.59 21.71 -5.71
N GLU A 79 -0.63 20.89 -5.30
CA GLU A 79 0.06 21.07 -4.03
C GLU A 79 1.15 22.13 -4.19
N VAL A 80 1.01 23.26 -3.48
CA VAL A 80 1.96 24.38 -3.50
C VAL A 80 2.61 24.47 -2.13
N THR A 81 3.91 24.28 -2.08
CA THR A 81 4.68 24.28 -0.84
C THR A 81 5.66 25.44 -0.80
N THR A 82 5.61 26.22 0.29
CA THR A 82 6.57 27.29 0.57
C THR A 82 7.97 26.71 0.80
N PHE A 83 9.02 27.30 0.22
CA PHE A 83 10.40 26.93 0.52
C PHE A 83 10.66 26.99 2.01
N ARG A 84 11.21 25.93 2.56
CA ARG A 84 11.46 25.82 3.98
C ARG A 84 12.79 25.17 4.30
N ALA A 85 13.41 25.62 5.36
CA ALA A 85 14.42 24.89 6.11
C ALA A 85 13.75 24.23 7.30
N GLU A 86 14.20 23.05 7.64
CA GLU A 86 13.73 22.32 8.81
C GLU A 86 14.67 22.65 9.97
N LEU A 87 14.10 23.03 11.11
CA LEU A 87 14.84 23.27 12.35
C LEU A 87 15.32 21.93 12.93
N GLU A 88 15.99 21.96 14.09
CA GLU A 88 16.43 20.73 14.75
C GLU A 88 15.30 19.71 14.88
N TYR A 89 15.62 18.46 14.62
CA TYR A 89 14.63 17.39 14.66
C TYR A 89 14.53 16.80 16.07
N GLU A 90 13.31 16.68 16.55
CA GLU A 90 12.97 15.94 17.74
C GLU A 90 12.52 14.53 17.34
N ASP A 91 12.93 13.51 18.12
CA ASP A 91 12.48 12.12 18.00
C ASP A 91 12.68 11.48 16.60
N TYR A 92 13.70 11.88 15.84
CA TYR A 92 14.02 11.32 14.50
C TYR A 92 12.87 11.34 13.51
N ARG A 93 11.94 12.30 13.65
CA ARG A 93 10.71 12.32 12.85
C ARG A 93 10.23 13.70 12.46
N ARG A 94 10.16 14.62 13.41
CA ARG A 94 9.57 15.94 13.20
C ARG A 94 10.62 17.00 13.47
N PRO A 95 10.76 17.96 12.57
CA PRO A 95 11.48 19.16 12.95
C PRO A 95 10.71 19.86 14.08
N SER A 96 11.40 20.44 15.03
CA SER A 96 10.82 21.27 16.09
C SER A 96 10.04 22.46 15.54
N GLY A 97 10.28 22.81 14.28
CA GLY A 97 9.59 23.85 13.52
C GLY A 97 10.11 23.91 12.08
N VAL A 98 9.41 24.68 11.28
CA VAL A 98 9.83 25.01 9.91
C VAL A 98 10.10 26.51 9.83
N GLN A 99 11.17 26.88 9.17
CA GLN A 99 11.48 28.28 8.85
C GLN A 99 11.28 28.47 7.34
N PHE A 100 10.37 29.38 6.97
CA PHE A 100 10.21 29.72 5.57
C PHE A 100 11.43 30.52 5.07
N ILE A 101 11.91 30.11 3.91
CA ILE A 101 13.14 30.62 3.30
C ILE A 101 12.90 31.10 1.87
N LYS A 102 13.89 31.82 1.31
CA LYS A 102 13.80 32.32 -0.07
C LYS A 102 14.68 31.54 -1.07
N SER A 103 15.40 30.55 -0.59
CA SER A 103 16.38 29.81 -1.39
C SER A 103 15.85 28.46 -1.83
N LEU A 104 15.63 28.28 -3.13
CA LEU A 104 15.30 26.98 -3.72
C LEU A 104 16.36 25.92 -3.38
N LYS A 105 17.66 26.28 -3.41
CA LYS A 105 18.74 25.32 -3.12
C LYS A 105 18.64 24.75 -1.72
N GLU A 106 18.31 25.56 -0.71
CA GLU A 106 18.16 25.09 0.66
C GLU A 106 16.86 24.26 0.83
N ASP A 107 15.76 24.58 0.12
CA ASP A 107 14.58 23.70 0.10
C ASP A 107 14.87 22.33 -0.52
N LEU A 108 15.63 22.30 -1.61
CA LEU A 108 16.01 21.03 -2.24
C LEU A 108 17.01 20.24 -1.38
N LYS A 109 17.87 20.91 -0.58
CA LYS A 109 18.87 20.30 0.29
C LYS A 109 18.25 19.45 1.41
N ARG A 110 17.11 19.83 1.96
CA ARG A 110 16.41 19.08 3.03
C ARG A 110 15.71 17.80 2.55
N ARG A 111 15.61 17.59 1.23
CA ARG A 111 14.93 16.42 0.65
C ARG A 111 15.70 15.12 0.91
N ASP A 112 15.01 14.00 0.79
CA ASP A 112 15.55 12.68 1.13
C ASP A 112 16.63 12.20 0.14
N LEU A 113 16.31 12.20 -1.15
CA LEU A 113 17.11 11.60 -2.21
C LEU A 113 17.42 12.61 -3.31
N THR A 114 18.61 12.52 -3.90
CA THR A 114 19.05 13.39 -5.00
C THR A 114 18.09 13.40 -6.16
N ILE A 115 17.54 12.23 -6.51
CA ILE A 115 16.57 12.05 -7.60
C ILE A 115 15.23 12.76 -7.36
N ASN A 116 14.92 13.13 -6.11
CA ASN A 116 13.74 13.90 -5.72
C ASN A 116 14.07 15.36 -5.39
N ALA A 117 15.36 15.74 -5.44
CA ALA A 117 15.86 17.06 -5.09
C ALA A 117 16.23 17.89 -6.34
N MET A 118 15.41 17.77 -7.35
CA MET A 118 15.49 18.53 -8.60
C MET A 118 14.28 19.45 -8.72
N ALA A 119 14.44 20.55 -9.45
CA ALA A 119 13.38 21.46 -9.79
C ALA A 119 13.37 21.72 -11.32
N MET A 120 12.23 22.17 -11.83
CA MET A 120 12.11 22.57 -13.24
C MET A 120 11.37 23.91 -13.31
N ASP A 121 11.89 24.84 -14.10
CA ASP A 121 11.28 26.14 -14.29
C ASP A 121 10.17 26.14 -15.34
N GLU A 122 9.53 27.30 -15.53
CA GLU A 122 8.43 27.47 -16.50
C GLU A 122 8.85 27.32 -17.98
N GLN A 123 10.16 27.39 -18.28
CA GLN A 123 10.72 27.14 -19.59
C GLN A 123 11.09 25.64 -19.79
N GLY A 124 10.89 24.81 -18.77
CA GLY A 124 11.27 23.40 -18.79
C GLY A 124 12.76 23.16 -18.54
N ARG A 125 13.51 24.16 -18.04
CA ARG A 125 14.91 24.00 -17.71
C ARG A 125 15.05 23.32 -16.36
N LEU A 126 15.83 22.25 -16.33
CA LEU A 126 16.11 21.50 -15.11
C LEU A 126 17.12 22.26 -14.24
N ILE A 127 16.83 22.32 -12.93
CA ILE A 127 17.70 22.85 -11.89
C ILE A 127 18.05 21.69 -10.97
N ASP A 128 19.33 21.29 -11.00
CA ASP A 128 19.86 20.13 -10.28
C ASP A 128 21.14 20.51 -9.54
N TYR A 129 21.02 20.83 -8.25
CA TYR A 129 22.15 21.21 -7.40
C TYR A 129 22.87 20.00 -6.79
N PHE A 130 22.24 18.81 -6.78
CA PHE A 130 22.69 17.67 -5.99
C PHE A 130 23.01 16.44 -6.84
N GLY A 131 22.97 16.56 -8.16
CA GLY A 131 23.34 15.50 -9.09
C GLY A 131 22.27 14.43 -9.30
N GLY A 132 20.99 14.77 -9.08
CA GLY A 132 19.87 13.84 -9.25
C GLY A 132 19.75 13.29 -10.66
N LEU A 133 20.03 14.11 -11.69
CA LEU A 133 20.01 13.66 -13.09
C LEU A 133 21.12 12.65 -13.39
N ARG A 134 22.30 12.80 -12.78
CA ARG A 134 23.38 11.82 -12.87
C ARG A 134 22.93 10.52 -12.22
N ASP A 135 22.40 10.58 -10.99
CA ASP A 135 21.99 9.40 -10.25
C ASP A 135 20.82 8.65 -10.93
N ILE A 136 19.92 9.37 -11.64
CA ILE A 136 18.92 8.75 -12.52
C ILE A 136 19.60 7.96 -13.66
N ARG A 137 20.58 8.54 -14.34
CA ARG A 137 21.30 7.89 -15.46
C ARG A 137 22.09 6.66 -14.99
N GLU A 138 22.69 6.75 -13.81
CA GLU A 138 23.45 5.68 -13.17
C GLU A 138 22.56 4.67 -12.42
N LYS A 139 21.25 4.92 -12.36
CA LYS A 139 20.26 4.13 -11.62
C LYS A 139 20.62 3.97 -10.14
N LEU A 140 21.00 5.05 -9.49
CA LEU A 140 21.40 5.08 -8.09
C LEU A 140 20.37 5.74 -7.19
N ILE A 141 20.15 5.15 -6.02
CA ILE A 141 19.45 5.75 -4.90
C ILE A 141 20.48 6.32 -3.93
N GLN A 142 20.58 7.63 -3.92
CA GLN A 142 21.54 8.37 -3.08
C GLN A 142 20.81 9.45 -2.30
N THR A 143 21.20 9.66 -1.04
CA THR A 143 20.68 10.75 -0.21
C THR A 143 21.27 12.09 -0.63
N VAL A 144 20.54 13.16 -0.36
CA VAL A 144 21.08 14.51 -0.48
C VAL A 144 22.04 14.77 0.69
N GLY A 145 23.30 15.05 0.41
CA GLY A 145 24.30 15.26 1.47
C GLY A 145 24.71 13.99 2.19
N ASP A 146 25.03 14.10 3.48
CA ASP A 146 25.44 12.95 4.31
C ASP A 146 24.26 12.05 4.64
N PRO A 147 24.30 10.74 4.33
CA PRO A 147 23.20 9.83 4.61
C PRO A 147 22.89 9.69 6.10
N ALA A 148 23.88 9.72 6.98
CA ALA A 148 23.67 9.57 8.41
C ALA A 148 22.90 10.76 8.97
N GLU A 149 23.26 11.99 8.59
CA GLU A 149 22.50 13.20 8.95
C GLU A 149 21.03 13.09 8.50
N ARG A 150 20.80 12.71 7.23
CA ARG A 150 19.45 12.56 6.68
C ARG A 150 18.62 11.52 7.43
N PHE A 151 19.23 10.43 7.91
CA PHE A 151 18.53 9.39 8.66
C PHE A 151 18.27 9.78 10.13
N HIS A 152 19.11 10.63 10.70
CA HIS A 152 18.86 11.22 12.01
C HIS A 152 17.72 12.26 11.99
N GLU A 153 17.51 12.95 10.89
CA GLU A 153 16.37 13.85 10.71
C GLU A 153 15.04 13.06 10.63
N ASP A 154 14.91 12.13 9.70
CA ASP A 154 13.75 11.25 9.56
C ASP A 154 14.21 9.83 9.21
N ALA A 155 14.19 8.95 10.19
CA ALA A 155 14.63 7.58 10.02
C ALA A 155 13.78 6.79 8.99
N LEU A 156 12.56 7.24 8.66
CA LEU A 156 11.75 6.64 7.59
C LEU A 156 12.43 6.75 6.23
N ARG A 157 13.34 7.72 6.04
CA ARG A 157 14.10 7.87 4.79
C ARG A 157 14.89 6.62 4.43
N MET A 158 15.30 5.81 5.41
CA MET A 158 15.91 4.49 5.15
C MET A 158 14.95 3.55 4.42
N LEU A 159 13.73 3.43 4.91
CA LEU A 159 12.72 2.59 4.27
C LEU A 159 12.25 3.17 2.93
N ARG A 160 12.20 4.49 2.82
CA ARG A 160 11.93 5.19 1.55
C ARG A 160 13.00 4.92 0.50
N ALA A 161 14.28 4.87 0.88
CA ALA A 161 15.38 4.51 -0.04
C ALA A 161 15.17 3.10 -0.62
N LEU A 162 14.83 2.11 0.22
CA LEU A 162 14.49 0.76 -0.25
C LEU A 162 13.23 0.74 -1.12
N ARG A 163 12.22 1.54 -0.78
CA ARG A 163 11.03 1.67 -1.62
C ARG A 163 11.35 2.21 -3.01
N PHE A 164 12.15 3.29 -3.10
CA PHE A 164 12.53 3.85 -4.40
C PHE A 164 13.43 2.90 -5.19
N MET A 165 14.34 2.16 -4.53
CA MET A 165 15.07 1.06 -5.14
C MET A 165 14.11 0.07 -5.82
N SER A 166 13.06 -0.34 -5.12
CA SER A 166 12.04 -1.26 -5.63
C SER A 166 11.23 -0.66 -6.79
N GLN A 167 10.73 0.57 -6.64
CA GLN A 167 9.83 1.19 -7.60
C GLN A 167 10.51 1.67 -8.88
N LEU A 168 11.76 2.11 -8.78
CA LEU A 168 12.53 2.65 -9.90
C LEU A 168 13.47 1.63 -10.53
N GLU A 169 13.63 0.47 -9.92
CA GLU A 169 14.59 -0.57 -10.33
C GLU A 169 16.05 -0.08 -10.29
N PHE A 170 16.35 0.76 -9.28
CA PHE A 170 17.67 1.35 -9.05
C PHE A 170 18.42 0.58 -7.96
N GLU A 171 19.72 0.85 -7.80
CA GLU A 171 20.56 0.29 -6.73
C GLU A 171 20.83 1.33 -5.63
N LEU A 172 21.02 0.87 -4.39
CA LEU A 172 21.50 1.76 -3.33
C LEU A 172 22.95 2.15 -3.58
N SER A 173 23.29 3.44 -3.44
CA SER A 173 24.70 3.82 -3.40
C SER A 173 25.41 3.16 -2.20
N PRO A 174 26.71 2.83 -2.31
CA PRO A 174 27.45 2.20 -1.22
C PRO A 174 27.36 2.97 0.10
N ASN A 175 27.42 4.31 0.04
CA ASN A 175 27.33 5.17 1.22
C ASN A 175 25.92 5.12 1.85
N THR A 176 24.87 5.17 1.04
CA THR A 176 23.49 5.05 1.52
C THR A 176 23.26 3.68 2.17
N LYS A 177 23.74 2.59 1.54
CA LYS A 177 23.61 1.23 2.06
C LYS A 177 24.34 1.08 3.41
N LYS A 178 25.59 1.58 3.49
CA LYS A 178 26.37 1.57 4.73
C LYS A 178 25.66 2.33 5.86
N ALA A 179 25.19 3.54 5.56
CA ALA A 179 24.49 4.35 6.55
C ALA A 179 23.19 3.71 7.04
N ILE A 180 22.45 3.00 6.19
CA ILE A 180 21.28 2.20 6.61
C ILE A 180 21.69 1.14 7.62
N CYS A 181 22.77 0.38 7.37
CA CYS A 181 23.28 -0.61 8.31
C CYS A 181 23.57 -0.02 9.68
N GLU A 182 24.25 1.14 9.70
CA GLU A 182 24.72 1.80 10.91
C GLU A 182 23.59 2.44 11.71
N ASN A 183 22.55 2.98 11.01
CA ASN A 183 21.48 3.78 11.63
C ASN A 183 20.14 3.06 11.72
N ARG A 184 20.04 1.78 11.31
CA ARG A 184 18.75 1.06 11.24
C ARG A 184 17.91 1.13 12.51
N LEU A 185 18.54 1.12 13.69
CA LEU A 185 17.86 1.17 14.99
C LEU A 185 16.99 2.41 15.16
N LEU A 186 17.32 3.53 14.49
CA LEU A 186 16.51 4.74 14.51
C LEU A 186 15.11 4.51 13.94
N LEU A 187 14.92 3.50 13.07
CA LEU A 187 13.61 3.17 12.52
C LEU A 187 12.61 2.76 13.61
N ALA A 188 13.08 2.30 14.78
CA ALA A 188 12.21 1.98 15.92
C ALA A 188 11.37 3.16 16.39
N HIS A 189 11.87 4.41 16.24
CA HIS A 189 11.16 5.63 16.63
C HIS A 189 10.02 6.00 15.66
N ILE A 190 9.97 5.39 14.48
CA ILE A 190 8.95 5.71 13.47
C ILE A 190 7.67 4.91 13.75
N SER A 191 6.52 5.58 13.64
CA SER A 191 5.22 4.94 13.82
C SER A 191 4.99 3.81 12.82
N THR A 192 4.33 2.76 13.27
CA THR A 192 4.05 1.58 12.44
C THR A 192 3.26 1.93 11.18
N GLU A 193 2.32 2.86 11.29
CA GLU A 193 1.48 3.29 10.15
C GLU A 193 2.33 3.87 9.01
N ARG A 194 3.33 4.70 9.33
CA ARG A 194 4.27 5.23 8.33
C ARG A 194 5.12 4.11 7.71
N LYS A 195 5.63 3.19 8.53
CA LYS A 195 6.36 2.00 8.05
C LYS A 195 5.50 1.16 7.11
N THR A 196 4.23 0.95 7.47
CA THR A 196 3.28 0.16 6.70
C THR A 196 3.08 0.73 5.29
N VAL A 197 2.86 2.04 5.18
CA VAL A 197 2.67 2.71 3.88
C VAL A 197 3.90 2.56 3.00
N GLU A 198 5.12 2.76 3.55
CA GLU A 198 6.35 2.62 2.77
C GLU A 198 6.62 1.17 2.38
N PHE A 199 6.37 0.22 3.29
CA PHE A 199 6.57 -1.20 3.02
C PHE A 199 5.60 -1.75 1.96
N GLU A 200 4.33 -1.36 2.01
CA GLU A 200 3.35 -1.70 0.96
C GLU A 200 3.77 -1.17 -0.41
N LYS A 201 4.27 0.07 -0.46
CA LYS A 201 4.80 0.66 -1.70
C LYS A 201 6.08 -0.03 -2.17
N LEU A 202 6.92 -0.50 -1.25
CA LEU A 202 8.10 -1.30 -1.56
C LEU A 202 7.69 -2.62 -2.22
N LEU A 203 6.76 -3.36 -1.63
CA LEU A 203 6.28 -4.63 -2.20
C LEU A 203 5.65 -4.46 -3.58
N LYS A 204 5.00 -3.32 -3.84
CA LYS A 204 4.41 -3.00 -5.16
C LYS A 204 5.42 -2.61 -6.24
N GLY A 205 6.67 -2.40 -5.90
CA GLY A 205 7.69 -2.08 -6.89
C GLY A 205 8.13 -3.32 -7.68
N LYS A 206 8.57 -3.11 -8.92
CA LYS A 206 9.01 -4.21 -9.81
C LYS A 206 10.28 -4.91 -9.33
N ALA A 207 11.15 -4.19 -8.59
CA ALA A 207 12.35 -4.75 -7.98
C ALA A 207 12.18 -4.95 -6.46
N ALA A 208 11.00 -5.40 -6.01
CA ALA A 208 10.76 -5.74 -4.61
C ALA A 208 11.69 -6.85 -4.10
N ASP A 209 12.12 -7.76 -4.98
CA ASP A 209 13.12 -8.79 -4.71
C ASP A 209 14.43 -8.20 -4.20
N ARG A 210 15.00 -7.24 -4.94
CA ARG A 210 16.24 -6.57 -4.56
C ARG A 210 16.09 -5.71 -3.31
N ALA A 211 14.94 -5.06 -3.14
CA ALA A 211 14.68 -4.25 -1.95
C ALA A 211 14.53 -5.10 -0.68
N LEU A 212 13.89 -6.26 -0.75
CA LEU A 212 13.81 -7.23 0.35
C LEU A 212 15.19 -7.83 0.67
N GLU A 213 16.00 -8.10 -0.35
CA GLU A 213 17.38 -8.54 -0.17
C GLU A 213 18.22 -7.46 0.54
N ALA A 214 18.15 -6.21 0.08
CA ALA A 214 18.82 -5.09 0.72
C ALA A 214 18.34 -4.86 2.16
N ALA A 215 17.04 -5.03 2.45
CA ALA A 215 16.52 -4.99 3.81
C ALA A 215 17.12 -6.09 4.69
N ALA A 216 17.31 -7.29 4.14
CA ALA A 216 17.92 -8.43 4.85
C ALA A 216 19.41 -8.24 5.06
N GLU A 217 20.16 -7.70 4.07
CA GLU A 217 21.58 -7.43 4.15
C GLU A 217 21.94 -6.30 5.11
N THR A 218 21.18 -5.20 5.06
CA THR A 218 21.36 -4.05 5.96
C THR A 218 20.86 -4.31 7.38
N GLY A 219 20.09 -5.37 7.57
CA GLY A 219 19.42 -5.67 8.83
C GLY A 219 18.20 -4.81 9.13
N LEU A 220 17.78 -3.91 8.20
CA LEU A 220 16.64 -3.02 8.40
C LEU A 220 15.33 -3.78 8.65
N TYR A 221 15.20 -5.00 8.09
CA TYR A 221 14.02 -5.86 8.31
C TYR A 221 13.74 -6.13 9.80
N LYS A 222 14.76 -6.10 10.68
CA LYS A 222 14.62 -6.34 12.12
C LYS A 222 13.74 -5.28 12.81
N GLU A 223 13.77 -4.06 12.27
CA GLU A 223 13.04 -2.90 12.81
C GLU A 223 11.62 -2.79 12.23
N LEU A 224 11.24 -3.75 11.38
CA LEU A 224 9.89 -3.86 10.83
C LEU A 224 9.02 -4.80 11.69
N PRO A 225 7.73 -4.51 11.87
CA PRO A 225 6.85 -5.25 12.76
C PRO A 225 6.86 -6.77 12.51
N GLY A 226 7.28 -7.54 13.50
CA GLY A 226 7.24 -8.99 13.48
C GLY A 226 8.20 -9.69 12.53
N LEU A 227 9.20 -8.98 11.96
CA LEU A 227 10.18 -9.58 11.04
C LEU A 227 11.53 -9.88 11.72
N ASP A 228 11.80 -9.38 12.92
CA ASP A 228 13.02 -9.73 13.62
C ASP A 228 13.17 -11.26 13.79
N GLY A 229 14.38 -11.77 13.60
CA GLY A 229 14.67 -13.21 13.59
C GLY A 229 14.18 -13.98 12.35
N LYS A 230 13.55 -13.32 11.36
CA LYS A 230 12.95 -14.00 10.20
C LYS A 230 13.69 -13.71 8.87
N LYS A 231 15.02 -13.55 8.91
CA LYS A 231 15.82 -13.19 7.73
C LYS A 231 15.54 -14.10 6.52
N GLU A 232 15.61 -15.41 6.72
CA GLU A 232 15.43 -16.40 5.65
C GLU A 232 14.01 -16.38 5.09
N ARG A 233 13.01 -16.14 5.94
CA ARG A 233 11.60 -15.98 5.51
C ARG A 233 11.42 -14.72 4.65
N VAL A 234 12.04 -13.60 5.02
CA VAL A 234 12.04 -12.36 4.21
C VAL A 234 12.71 -12.59 2.87
N LEU A 235 13.84 -13.31 2.86
CA LEU A 235 14.53 -13.67 1.61
C LEU A 235 13.70 -14.64 0.74
N ALA A 236 12.94 -15.53 1.33
CA ALA A 236 12.03 -16.40 0.58
C ALA A 236 10.91 -15.58 -0.11
N ALA A 237 10.40 -14.53 0.53
CA ALA A 237 9.36 -13.68 -0.04
C ALA A 237 9.82 -12.91 -1.28
N ARG A 238 11.13 -12.68 -1.48
CA ARG A 238 11.66 -11.97 -2.66
C ARG A 238 11.33 -12.63 -4.00
N ALA A 239 11.10 -13.94 -4.00
CA ALA A 239 10.79 -14.67 -5.23
C ALA A 239 9.38 -14.38 -5.78
N PHE A 240 8.52 -13.68 -5.01
CA PHE A 240 7.14 -13.44 -5.37
C PHE A 240 6.96 -12.06 -6.04
N PRO A 241 6.29 -12.00 -7.22
CA PRO A 241 6.09 -10.75 -7.97
C PRO A 241 4.90 -9.93 -7.43
N PHE A 242 5.04 -9.34 -6.24
CA PHE A 242 3.96 -8.58 -5.56
C PHE A 242 3.37 -7.47 -6.41
N TYR A 243 4.15 -6.88 -7.31
CA TYR A 243 3.73 -5.78 -8.20
C TYR A 243 2.57 -6.14 -9.13
N GLN A 244 2.33 -7.44 -9.35
CA GLN A 244 1.20 -7.92 -10.14
C GLN A 244 -0.13 -7.93 -9.36
N LEU A 245 -0.09 -7.77 -8.05
CA LEU A 245 -1.27 -7.72 -7.20
C LEU A 245 -1.76 -6.28 -7.01
N GLN A 246 -3.05 -6.05 -7.27
CA GLN A 246 -3.65 -4.73 -7.15
C GLN A 246 -4.24 -4.47 -5.76
N LYS A 247 -4.87 -5.47 -5.16
CA LYS A 247 -5.58 -5.33 -3.90
C LYS A 247 -4.64 -5.39 -2.72
N ARG A 248 -4.82 -4.47 -1.79
CA ARG A 248 -4.03 -4.39 -0.55
C ARG A 248 -4.06 -5.70 0.25
N ALA A 249 -5.24 -6.31 0.38
CA ALA A 249 -5.38 -7.57 1.10
C ALA A 249 -4.63 -8.73 0.43
N ASP A 250 -4.59 -8.77 -0.90
CA ASP A 250 -3.90 -9.82 -1.65
C ASP A 250 -2.38 -9.73 -1.49
N ILE A 251 -1.83 -8.51 -1.45
CA ILE A 251 -0.40 -8.28 -1.18
C ILE A 251 -0.02 -8.84 0.19
N TRP A 252 -0.83 -8.55 1.22
CA TRP A 252 -0.58 -9.07 2.57
C TRP A 252 -0.83 -10.58 2.66
N ALA A 253 -1.84 -11.11 1.97
CA ALA A 253 -2.09 -12.55 1.89
C ALA A 253 -0.88 -13.28 1.27
N ALA A 254 -0.37 -12.77 0.14
CA ALA A 254 0.83 -13.31 -0.49
C ALA A 254 2.05 -13.20 0.44
N PHE A 255 2.25 -12.05 1.10
CA PHE A 255 3.41 -11.85 1.95
C PHE A 255 3.42 -12.80 3.15
N ILE A 256 2.30 -12.91 3.93
CA ILE A 256 2.23 -13.84 5.06
C ILE A 256 2.37 -15.30 4.64
N HIS A 257 1.86 -15.65 3.45
CA HIS A 257 2.01 -16.98 2.87
C HIS A 257 3.48 -17.27 2.52
N MET A 258 4.15 -16.35 1.81
CA MET A 258 5.56 -16.50 1.41
C MET A 258 6.52 -16.57 2.60
N ILE A 259 6.23 -15.88 3.69
CA ILE A 259 7.02 -15.98 4.93
C ILE A 259 6.56 -17.11 5.85
N SER A 260 5.65 -17.97 5.39
CA SER A 260 5.20 -19.21 6.05
C SER A 260 4.73 -19.00 7.49
N LEU A 261 3.83 -18.03 7.72
CA LEU A 261 3.19 -17.84 9.01
C LEU A 261 1.97 -18.75 9.14
N ASP A 262 1.81 -19.40 10.29
CA ASP A 262 0.54 -20.05 10.61
C ASP A 262 -0.58 -19.01 10.85
N SER A 263 -1.83 -19.47 10.94
CA SER A 263 -2.99 -18.58 11.05
C SER A 263 -2.94 -17.66 12.29
N ALA A 264 -2.47 -18.17 13.43
CA ALA A 264 -2.38 -17.41 14.67
C ALA A 264 -1.23 -16.39 14.61
N GLU A 265 -0.08 -16.79 14.09
CA GLU A 265 1.06 -15.91 13.84
C GLU A 265 0.68 -14.83 12.83
N ALA A 266 0.04 -15.19 11.71
CA ALA A 266 -0.37 -14.28 10.66
C ALA A 266 -1.33 -13.20 11.18
N HIS A 267 -2.31 -13.57 12.01
CA HIS A 267 -3.22 -12.60 12.61
C HIS A 267 -2.48 -11.59 13.52
N ARG A 268 -1.58 -12.07 14.39
CA ARG A 268 -0.77 -11.20 15.27
C ARG A 268 0.15 -10.29 14.45
N PHE A 269 0.78 -10.86 13.42
CA PHE A 269 1.65 -10.14 12.48
C PHE A 269 0.91 -8.99 11.80
N LEU A 270 -0.23 -9.25 11.16
CA LEU A 270 -1.02 -8.24 10.46
C LEU A 270 -1.56 -7.14 11.39
N LYS A 271 -1.93 -7.50 12.64
CA LYS A 271 -2.26 -6.52 13.70
C LYS A 271 -1.05 -5.66 14.07
N GLY A 272 0.12 -6.26 14.16
CA GLY A 272 1.37 -5.54 14.43
C GLY A 272 1.67 -4.45 13.38
N TRP A 273 1.26 -4.65 12.12
CA TRP A 273 1.32 -3.67 11.04
C TRP A 273 0.17 -2.65 11.07
N LYS A 274 -0.70 -2.69 12.08
CA LYS A 274 -1.84 -1.79 12.26
C LYS A 274 -2.76 -1.70 11.03
N LEU A 275 -2.97 -2.81 10.35
CA LEU A 275 -3.86 -2.89 9.21
C LEU A 275 -5.33 -2.79 9.63
N PRO A 276 -6.20 -2.22 8.78
CA PRO A 276 -7.64 -2.23 9.02
C PRO A 276 -8.19 -3.66 9.17
N GLY A 277 -9.13 -3.87 10.10
CA GLY A 277 -9.71 -5.19 10.36
C GLY A 277 -10.27 -5.90 9.12
N LYS A 278 -10.88 -5.15 8.19
CA LYS A 278 -11.35 -5.69 6.90
C LYS A 278 -10.21 -6.26 6.05
N VAL A 279 -9.07 -5.56 6.02
CA VAL A 279 -7.87 -6.02 5.28
C VAL A 279 -7.30 -7.28 5.92
N ILE A 280 -7.18 -7.29 7.26
CA ILE A 280 -6.68 -8.45 8.02
C ILE A 280 -7.56 -9.67 7.73
N LYS A 281 -8.88 -9.54 7.90
CA LYS A 281 -9.83 -10.63 7.66
C LYS A 281 -9.69 -11.19 6.25
N GLN A 282 -9.66 -10.31 5.25
CA GLN A 282 -9.57 -10.72 3.85
C GLN A 282 -8.20 -11.37 3.54
N ALA A 283 -7.10 -10.83 4.06
CA ALA A 283 -5.77 -11.38 3.84
C ALA A 283 -5.62 -12.79 4.44
N LEU A 284 -6.11 -13.00 5.67
CA LEU A 284 -6.09 -14.31 6.32
C LEU A 284 -6.91 -15.33 5.55
N LEU A 285 -8.15 -14.97 5.19
CA LEU A 285 -9.05 -15.85 4.46
C LEU A 285 -8.45 -16.23 3.09
N THR A 286 -7.85 -15.27 2.39
CA THR A 286 -7.18 -15.52 1.11
C THR A 286 -5.96 -16.43 1.29
N ALA A 287 -5.09 -16.14 2.27
CA ALA A 287 -3.88 -16.93 2.50
C ALA A 287 -4.19 -18.39 2.84
N GLU A 288 -5.23 -18.64 3.64
CA GLU A 288 -5.69 -19.99 3.97
C GLU A 288 -6.10 -20.78 2.73
N ARG A 289 -6.65 -20.12 1.71
CA ARG A 289 -7.17 -20.78 0.50
C ARG A 289 -6.13 -21.01 -0.60
N ILE A 290 -4.91 -20.48 -0.48
CA ILE A 290 -3.88 -20.58 -1.54
C ILE A 290 -3.55 -22.03 -1.85
N ASP A 291 -3.33 -22.89 -0.85
CA ASP A 291 -2.91 -24.29 -1.04
C ASP A 291 -4.04 -25.32 -0.97
N GLN A 292 -5.23 -24.90 -0.57
CA GLN A 292 -6.35 -25.81 -0.40
C GLN A 292 -6.97 -26.21 -1.73
N LYS A 293 -7.51 -27.43 -1.78
CA LYS A 293 -8.51 -27.81 -2.79
C LYS A 293 -9.87 -27.29 -2.30
N TRP A 294 -10.67 -26.80 -3.22
CA TRP A 294 -11.96 -26.20 -2.90
C TRP A 294 -13.10 -27.12 -3.32
N ASP A 295 -13.95 -27.45 -2.37
CA ASP A 295 -15.27 -28.04 -2.55
C ASP A 295 -16.36 -26.95 -2.45
N ALA A 296 -17.62 -27.34 -2.61
CA ALA A 296 -18.73 -26.39 -2.58
C ALA A 296 -18.84 -25.63 -1.25
N VAL A 297 -18.54 -26.28 -0.13
CA VAL A 297 -18.59 -25.66 1.22
C VAL A 297 -17.48 -24.65 1.36
N SER A 298 -16.24 -25.03 1.06
CA SER A 298 -15.08 -24.11 1.14
C SER A 298 -15.20 -22.94 0.16
N MET A 299 -15.77 -23.16 -1.02
CA MET A 299 -16.06 -22.11 -1.99
C MET A 299 -17.10 -21.10 -1.46
N TYR A 300 -18.17 -21.60 -0.86
CA TYR A 300 -19.21 -20.78 -0.26
C TYR A 300 -18.65 -19.93 0.90
N GLU A 301 -17.91 -20.56 1.83
CA GLU A 301 -17.31 -19.87 2.98
C GLU A 301 -16.29 -18.79 2.58
N ALA A 302 -15.52 -19.04 1.53
CA ALA A 302 -14.50 -18.10 1.04
C ALA A 302 -15.10 -16.92 0.28
N GLY A 303 -16.12 -17.19 -0.54
CA GLY A 303 -16.64 -16.22 -1.49
C GLY A 303 -15.82 -16.08 -2.76
N GLU A 304 -16.47 -15.66 -3.86
CA GLU A 304 -15.87 -15.59 -5.20
C GLU A 304 -14.57 -14.80 -5.22
N GLU A 305 -14.57 -13.59 -4.62
CA GLU A 305 -13.43 -12.69 -4.62
C GLU A 305 -12.18 -13.32 -3.98
N THR A 306 -12.36 -14.00 -2.84
CA THR A 306 -11.26 -14.68 -2.13
C THR A 306 -10.66 -15.79 -2.96
N LEU A 307 -11.49 -16.60 -3.64
CA LEU A 307 -11.04 -17.71 -4.47
C LEU A 307 -10.26 -17.23 -5.69
N LEU A 308 -10.72 -16.13 -6.32
CA LEU A 308 -10.01 -15.51 -7.45
C LEU A 308 -8.64 -14.99 -6.99
N SER A 309 -8.59 -14.29 -5.85
CA SER A 309 -7.34 -13.79 -5.26
C SER A 309 -6.39 -14.94 -4.90
N ALA A 310 -6.87 -15.98 -4.24
CA ALA A 310 -6.06 -17.14 -3.88
C ALA A 310 -5.52 -17.90 -5.12
N SER A 311 -6.33 -18.02 -6.18
CA SER A 311 -5.90 -18.62 -7.44
C SER A 311 -4.82 -17.80 -8.13
N ALA A 312 -4.99 -16.48 -8.19
CA ALA A 312 -4.00 -15.57 -8.78
C ALA A 312 -2.66 -15.65 -8.02
N ILE A 313 -2.71 -15.60 -6.68
CA ILE A 313 -1.50 -15.73 -5.84
C ILE A 313 -0.82 -17.07 -6.06
N ARG A 314 -1.57 -18.17 -6.14
CA ARG A 314 -1.02 -19.51 -6.43
C ARG A 314 -0.29 -19.54 -7.76
N SER A 315 -0.90 -19.03 -8.84
CA SER A 315 -0.26 -18.95 -10.16
C SER A 315 1.05 -18.18 -10.11
N LEU A 316 1.05 -16.99 -9.49
CA LEU A 316 2.25 -16.16 -9.37
C LEU A 316 3.35 -16.80 -8.52
N ARG A 317 3.01 -17.47 -7.43
CA ARG A 317 3.95 -18.24 -6.60
C ARG A 317 4.61 -19.36 -7.41
N ASP A 318 3.84 -20.04 -8.22
CA ASP A 318 4.31 -21.14 -9.06
C ASP A 318 4.99 -20.63 -10.35
N LYS A 319 5.29 -19.31 -10.42
CA LYS A 319 5.95 -18.62 -11.54
C LYS A 319 5.20 -18.74 -12.87
N GLN A 320 3.88 -18.81 -12.79
CA GLN A 320 2.98 -18.84 -13.92
C GLN A 320 2.27 -17.50 -14.08
N ALA A 321 1.86 -17.16 -15.29
CA ALA A 321 0.95 -16.06 -15.52
C ALA A 321 -0.40 -16.34 -14.81
N ILE A 322 -1.11 -15.26 -14.44
CA ILE A 322 -2.48 -15.41 -13.93
C ILE A 322 -3.33 -16.03 -15.03
N ASP A 323 -3.89 -17.20 -14.75
CA ASP A 323 -4.67 -18.00 -15.71
C ASP A 323 -6.13 -17.51 -15.74
N GLU A 324 -6.45 -16.68 -16.72
CA GLU A 324 -7.82 -16.15 -16.92
C GLU A 324 -8.86 -17.24 -17.17
N LYS A 325 -8.46 -18.35 -17.82
CA LYS A 325 -9.36 -19.51 -18.00
C LYS A 325 -9.71 -20.12 -16.66
N ARG A 326 -8.70 -20.32 -15.81
CA ARG A 326 -8.91 -20.83 -14.45
C ARG A 326 -9.77 -19.91 -13.61
N LEU A 327 -9.57 -18.58 -13.72
CA LEU A 327 -10.41 -17.61 -13.04
C LEU A 327 -11.87 -17.66 -13.54
N ALA A 328 -12.08 -17.86 -14.84
CA ALA A 328 -13.43 -18.04 -15.41
C ALA A 328 -14.10 -19.32 -14.90
N GLU A 329 -13.37 -20.45 -14.82
CA GLU A 329 -13.85 -21.70 -14.24
C GLU A 329 -14.28 -21.53 -12.78
N ILE A 330 -13.48 -20.81 -11.96
CA ILE A 330 -13.81 -20.51 -10.56
C ILE A 330 -15.11 -19.70 -10.48
N ARG A 331 -15.26 -18.65 -11.29
CA ARG A 331 -16.49 -17.85 -11.36
C ARG A 331 -17.71 -18.72 -11.72
N GLN A 332 -17.56 -19.58 -12.71
CA GLN A 332 -18.62 -20.49 -13.13
C GLN A 332 -19.00 -21.47 -12.00
N SER A 333 -18.02 -22.12 -11.38
CA SER A 333 -18.24 -23.03 -10.27
C SER A 333 -18.90 -22.35 -9.08
N TYR A 334 -18.46 -21.14 -8.72
CA TYR A 334 -19.08 -20.35 -7.65
C TYR A 334 -20.53 -19.98 -7.97
N ARG A 335 -20.81 -19.59 -9.23
CA ARG A 335 -22.18 -19.28 -9.67
C ARG A 335 -23.09 -20.50 -9.67
N ALA A 336 -22.55 -21.68 -9.87
CA ALA A 336 -23.27 -22.96 -9.86
C ALA A 336 -23.59 -23.46 -8.44
N LEU A 337 -23.06 -22.84 -7.37
CA LEU A 337 -23.41 -23.20 -6.00
C LEU A 337 -24.91 -23.06 -5.78
N PRO A 338 -25.54 -24.02 -5.08
CA PRO A 338 -26.99 -24.01 -4.83
C PRO A 338 -27.44 -22.82 -3.97
N ILE A 339 -26.56 -22.32 -3.12
CA ILE A 339 -26.75 -21.12 -2.29
C ILE A 339 -25.43 -20.33 -2.25
N LYS A 340 -25.50 -19.00 -2.07
CA LYS A 340 -24.37 -18.08 -1.94
C LYS A 340 -24.39 -17.32 -0.62
N SER A 341 -25.49 -17.44 0.11
CA SER A 341 -25.68 -16.86 1.43
C SER A 341 -26.77 -17.63 2.19
N LEU A 342 -26.79 -17.50 3.51
CA LEU A 342 -27.89 -18.04 4.34
C LEU A 342 -29.29 -17.59 3.88
N LYS A 343 -29.38 -16.43 3.22
CA LYS A 343 -30.66 -15.90 2.73
C LYS A 343 -31.22 -16.68 1.53
N ASP A 344 -30.37 -17.43 0.86
CA ASP A 344 -30.75 -18.23 -0.31
C ASP A 344 -31.31 -19.61 0.08
N LEU A 345 -31.24 -19.97 1.38
CA LEU A 345 -31.92 -21.17 1.87
C LEU A 345 -33.44 -21.02 1.75
N ALA A 346 -34.10 -22.10 1.33
CA ALA A 346 -35.56 -22.18 1.21
C ALA A 346 -36.31 -22.12 2.57
N VAL A 347 -35.55 -22.13 3.69
CA VAL A 347 -36.07 -21.99 5.04
C VAL A 347 -35.31 -20.90 5.80
N SER A 348 -36.07 -20.17 6.65
CA SER A 348 -35.54 -19.16 7.56
C SER A 348 -35.54 -19.67 9.00
N GLY A 349 -34.90 -18.91 9.91
CA GLY A 349 -35.00 -19.18 11.34
C GLY A 349 -36.46 -19.20 11.86
N SER A 350 -37.33 -18.37 11.31
CA SER A 350 -38.77 -18.36 11.65
C SER A 350 -39.49 -19.63 11.20
N ASP A 351 -39.13 -20.17 10.03
CA ASP A 351 -39.66 -21.45 9.55
C ASP A 351 -39.28 -22.59 10.49
N LEU A 352 -38.02 -22.63 10.95
CA LEU A 352 -37.56 -23.62 11.91
C LEU A 352 -38.27 -23.55 13.25
N LEU A 353 -38.53 -22.34 13.76
CA LEU A 353 -39.31 -22.13 14.99
C LEU A 353 -40.71 -22.73 14.85
N ASN A 354 -41.39 -22.44 13.74
CA ASN A 354 -42.71 -22.95 13.45
C ASN A 354 -42.73 -24.47 13.29
N PHE A 355 -41.76 -25.04 12.61
CA PHE A 355 -41.62 -26.46 12.37
C PHE A 355 -41.35 -27.26 13.65
N ARG A 356 -40.36 -26.85 14.41
CA ARG A 356 -39.95 -27.51 15.65
C ARG A 356 -40.84 -27.23 16.86
N LYS A 357 -41.67 -26.17 16.81
CA LYS A 357 -42.52 -25.70 17.92
C LYS A 357 -41.77 -25.52 19.22
N LYS A 358 -40.50 -25.08 19.14
CA LYS A 358 -39.61 -24.85 20.29
C LYS A 358 -39.29 -23.36 20.41
N PRO A 359 -39.05 -22.84 21.64
CA PRO A 359 -38.57 -21.46 21.83
C PRO A 359 -37.28 -21.21 21.08
N ALA A 360 -37.04 -19.95 20.64
CA ALA A 360 -35.82 -19.54 19.99
C ALA A 360 -34.63 -19.80 20.90
N GLY A 361 -33.51 -20.27 20.30
CA GLY A 361 -32.27 -20.57 20.99
C GLY A 361 -31.14 -20.86 20.01
N LYS A 362 -29.98 -21.23 20.54
CA LYS A 362 -28.79 -21.52 19.74
C LYS A 362 -29.03 -22.61 18.69
N TRP A 363 -29.93 -23.58 18.96
CA TRP A 363 -30.28 -24.65 18.04
C TRP A 363 -30.73 -24.16 16.66
N VAL A 364 -31.39 -22.98 16.56
CA VAL A 364 -31.80 -22.41 15.27
C VAL A 364 -30.59 -22.13 14.38
N SER A 365 -29.56 -21.54 14.94
CA SER A 365 -28.30 -21.28 14.22
C SER A 365 -27.57 -22.58 13.86
N ASP A 366 -27.62 -23.57 14.76
CA ASP A 366 -26.95 -24.85 14.57
C ASP A 366 -27.68 -25.66 13.47
N ASP A 367 -29.03 -25.69 13.47
CA ASP A 367 -29.82 -26.35 12.41
C ASP A 367 -29.64 -25.64 11.06
N LEU A 368 -29.65 -24.29 11.01
CA LEU A 368 -29.39 -23.55 9.77
C LEU A 368 -28.01 -23.91 9.17
N LYS A 369 -26.97 -24.01 9.99
CA LYS A 369 -25.63 -24.41 9.52
C LYS A 369 -25.58 -25.85 9.03
N ARG A 370 -26.33 -26.77 9.65
CA ARG A 370 -26.42 -28.17 9.20
C ARG A 370 -27.13 -28.26 7.84
N ILE A 371 -28.25 -27.55 7.69
CA ILE A 371 -28.98 -27.45 6.42
C ILE A 371 -28.09 -26.85 5.33
N GLU A 372 -27.42 -25.74 5.62
CA GLU A 372 -26.49 -25.07 4.72
C GLU A 372 -25.43 -26.05 4.17
N ARG A 373 -24.78 -26.82 5.05
CA ARG A 373 -23.77 -27.81 4.65
C ARG A 373 -24.36 -28.95 3.80
N ALA A 374 -25.51 -29.48 4.20
CA ALA A 374 -26.18 -30.55 3.46
C ALA A 374 -26.63 -30.11 2.06
N VAL A 375 -27.11 -28.86 1.94
CA VAL A 375 -27.46 -28.26 0.64
C VAL A 375 -26.21 -28.03 -0.22
N LEU A 376 -25.13 -27.52 0.35
CA LEU A 376 -23.87 -27.28 -0.38
C LEU A 376 -23.20 -28.58 -0.82
N SER A 377 -23.27 -29.65 -0.01
CA SER A 377 -22.72 -30.97 -0.39
C SER A 377 -23.59 -31.71 -1.42
N GLY A 378 -24.79 -31.22 -1.73
CA GLY A 378 -25.73 -31.86 -2.60
C GLY A 378 -26.51 -33.05 -1.96
N GLU A 379 -26.33 -33.28 -0.67
CA GLU A 379 -27.05 -34.30 0.10
C GLU A 379 -28.53 -33.91 0.28
N LEU A 380 -28.82 -32.60 0.29
CA LEU A 380 -30.17 -32.05 0.54
C LEU A 380 -30.55 -31.07 -0.56
N ALA A 381 -31.71 -31.23 -1.15
CA ALA A 381 -32.28 -30.26 -2.08
C ALA A 381 -32.70 -28.99 -1.32
N ASN A 382 -32.38 -27.80 -1.86
CA ASN A 382 -32.80 -26.52 -1.28
C ASN A 382 -34.29 -26.25 -1.54
N GLN A 383 -35.15 -27.07 -0.94
CA GLN A 383 -36.60 -26.97 -1.01
C GLN A 383 -37.18 -27.15 0.38
N LYS A 384 -38.18 -26.33 0.74
CA LYS A 384 -38.74 -26.29 2.10
C LYS A 384 -39.20 -27.65 2.59
N LYS A 385 -39.92 -28.41 1.76
CA LYS A 385 -40.45 -29.72 2.10
C LYS A 385 -39.32 -30.76 2.32
N ALA A 386 -38.33 -30.78 1.44
CA ALA A 386 -37.17 -31.69 1.57
C ALA A 386 -36.36 -31.38 2.85
N ILE A 387 -36.22 -30.09 3.20
CA ILE A 387 -35.53 -29.69 4.42
C ILE A 387 -36.31 -30.12 5.68
N GLU A 388 -37.62 -29.99 5.67
CA GLU A 388 -38.48 -30.43 6.77
C GLU A 388 -38.38 -31.93 6.99
N GLU A 389 -38.50 -32.76 5.92
CA GLU A 389 -38.39 -34.20 5.96
C GLU A 389 -36.98 -34.66 6.44
N TRP A 390 -35.93 -33.99 5.99
CA TRP A 390 -34.54 -34.22 6.42
C TRP A 390 -34.32 -33.92 7.90
N LEU A 391 -34.87 -32.82 8.42
CA LEU A 391 -34.81 -32.48 9.83
C LEU A 391 -35.54 -33.49 10.72
N ASP A 392 -36.66 -34.06 10.26
CA ASP A 392 -37.40 -35.09 11.01
C ASP A 392 -36.60 -36.38 11.09
N SER A 393 -35.98 -36.82 9.98
CA SER A 393 -35.13 -38.02 9.97
C SER A 393 -33.93 -37.89 10.91
N CYS A 394 -33.29 -36.69 10.99
CA CYS A 394 -32.19 -36.41 11.90
C CYS A 394 -32.57 -36.33 13.37
N SER A 395 -33.87 -36.25 13.70
CA SER A 395 -34.37 -36.15 15.09
C SER A 395 -34.68 -37.51 15.73
N GLN A 396 -34.60 -38.57 14.94
CA GLN A 396 -34.88 -39.97 15.37
C GLN A 396 -33.61 -40.74 15.74
N ILE A 397 -32.46 -40.11 15.62
CA ILE A 397 -31.14 -40.64 16.04
C ILE A 397 -30.67 -39.84 17.28
#